data_02cf37be42850f67c2b1d777893afd04
#
_entry.id   02cf37be42850f67c2b1d777893afd04
#
_cell.length_a   1.000
_cell.length_b   1.000
_cell.length_c   1.000
_cell.angle_alpha   90.00
_cell.angle_beta   90.00
_cell.angle_gamma   90.00
#
_symmetry.space_group_name_H-M   'P 1'
#
loop_
_entity.id
_entity.type
_entity.pdbx_description
1 polymer ?
#
loop_
_entity_poly.entity_id
_entity_poly.type
_entity_poly.pdbx_seq_one_letter_code
_entity_poly.pdbx_strand_id
1 'polypeptide(L)'
;MTIKQFFFKVRHRLIRIKNTPICFKKLNAKSPLSLETYDGGNEGLHPSCLYFKEGWNGYKFWFVFTPYKGMNDAIENPCMYVSQDGENFAPLEGANPLDDIILPKEQEYNSDPELVYNSDLNRIECWWRRVQRDKYPTDDGKNREIIYRRFTYDGRTWSEKEVMLNLKNPFDETRLCISPALIYEDGIYRMWCSSAEDFEGKYRTINYYEMIDGDMMELKSKHALSKGILSHIDVVKDDGKYWLVGNDVSTDGFPLRLYSFKSPVDSEYKYQGIVLSTGKRAQWDQRVIYRPSVVFVEGKLWLYCSAYGCNPTTKNHVGLLKVQSWKEMQNCFWQ
;
A
#
# COMPACT_ATOMS: atom_id res chain seq x y z
N MET A 1 -31.04 -0.47 13.49
CA MET A 1 -30.58 0.47 12.42
C MET A 1 -31.41 1.73 12.56
N THR A 2 -30.79 2.88 12.88
CA THR A 2 -31.49 4.14 13.04
C THR A 2 -31.90 4.73 11.68
N ILE A 3 -32.94 5.58 11.66
CA ILE A 3 -33.42 6.28 10.46
C ILE A 3 -32.25 7.06 9.78
N LYS A 4 -31.36 7.68 10.57
CA LYS A 4 -30.18 8.35 10.06
C LYS A 4 -29.20 7.41 9.33
N GLN A 5 -28.99 6.22 9.85
CA GLN A 5 -28.16 5.19 9.20
C GLN A 5 -28.80 4.65 7.92
N PHE A 6 -30.14 4.58 7.87
CA PHE A 6 -30.83 4.19 6.64
C PHE A 6 -30.69 5.26 5.55
N PHE A 7 -30.93 6.53 5.87
CA PHE A 7 -30.76 7.63 4.91
C PHE A 7 -29.32 7.80 4.45
N PHE A 8 -28.33 7.62 5.34
CA PHE A 8 -26.92 7.61 4.99
C PHE A 8 -26.61 6.51 3.96
N LYS A 9 -27.07 5.27 4.21
CA LYS A 9 -26.90 4.15 3.26
C LYS A 9 -27.58 4.38 1.91
N VAL A 10 -28.79 4.97 1.90
CA VAL A 10 -29.52 5.28 0.66
C VAL A 10 -28.81 6.38 -0.12
N ARG A 11 -28.36 7.45 0.54
CA ARG A 11 -27.60 8.54 -0.10
C ARG A 11 -26.28 8.03 -0.71
N HIS A 12 -25.53 7.23 0.01
CA HIS A 12 -24.30 6.58 -0.49
C HIS A 12 -24.57 5.65 -1.68
N ARG A 13 -25.68 4.92 -1.65
CA ARG A 13 -26.08 4.03 -2.75
C ARG A 13 -26.43 4.81 -4.03
N LEU A 14 -27.08 5.96 -3.89
CA LEU A 14 -27.42 6.83 -5.03
C LEU A 14 -26.20 7.54 -5.63
N ILE A 15 -25.24 7.94 -4.79
CA ILE A 15 -23.96 8.51 -5.25
C ILE A 15 -23.14 7.45 -6.01
N ARG A 16 -23.13 6.18 -5.55
CA ARG A 16 -22.50 5.06 -6.27
C ARG A 16 -23.05 4.87 -7.68
N ILE A 17 -24.38 4.93 -7.84
CA ILE A 17 -25.02 4.72 -9.16
C ILE A 17 -24.61 5.82 -10.15
N LYS A 18 -24.41 7.05 -9.67
CA LYS A 18 -23.99 8.20 -10.50
C LYS A 18 -22.53 8.20 -10.90
N ASN A 19 -21.66 7.60 -10.09
CA ASN A 19 -20.21 7.71 -10.25
C ASN A 19 -19.52 6.39 -10.64
N THR A 20 -20.27 5.36 -11.06
CA THR A 20 -19.66 4.09 -11.46
C THR A 20 -19.10 4.21 -12.88
N PRO A 21 -17.79 4.29 -13.06
CA PRO A 21 -17.19 4.42 -14.38
C PRO A 21 -17.43 3.17 -15.24
N ILE A 22 -17.70 3.35 -16.50
CA ILE A 22 -18.07 2.29 -17.45
C ILE A 22 -16.89 1.33 -17.72
N CYS A 23 -15.68 1.77 -17.48
CA CYS A 23 -14.45 1.06 -17.82
C CYS A 23 -14.06 -0.07 -16.87
N PHE A 24 -14.62 -0.11 -15.69
CA PHE A 24 -14.41 -1.21 -14.74
C PHE A 24 -14.73 -2.60 -15.31
N LYS A 25 -15.58 -2.68 -16.33
CA LYS A 25 -15.84 -3.95 -17.03
C LYS A 25 -14.60 -4.62 -17.60
N LYS A 26 -13.60 -3.84 -18.05
CA LYS A 26 -12.36 -4.39 -18.60
C LYS A 26 -11.36 -4.78 -17.51
N LEU A 27 -11.34 -4.06 -16.40
CA LEU A 27 -10.39 -4.25 -15.32
C LEU A 27 -10.73 -5.45 -14.43
N ASN A 28 -12.02 -5.66 -14.19
CA ASN A 28 -12.53 -6.72 -13.32
C ASN A 28 -12.95 -7.98 -14.09
N ALA A 29 -12.62 -8.07 -15.35
CA ALA A 29 -12.85 -9.27 -16.15
C ALA A 29 -11.93 -10.42 -15.72
N LYS A 30 -10.89 -10.15 -14.94
CA LYS A 30 -10.01 -11.17 -14.36
C LYS A 30 -10.38 -11.45 -12.92
N SER A 31 -10.29 -12.70 -12.51
CA SER A 31 -10.30 -13.11 -11.12
C SER A 31 -9.15 -12.42 -10.39
N PRO A 32 -9.27 -12.19 -9.06
CA PRO A 32 -8.13 -11.76 -8.27
C PRO A 32 -6.97 -12.77 -8.38
N LEU A 33 -5.77 -12.33 -8.07
CA LEU A 33 -4.62 -13.22 -8.00
C LEU A 33 -4.87 -14.32 -6.97
N SER A 34 -4.44 -15.54 -7.28
CA SER A 34 -4.45 -16.64 -6.32
C SER A 34 -3.18 -16.57 -5.49
N LEU A 35 -3.30 -16.18 -4.22
CA LEU A 35 -2.20 -16.02 -3.30
C LEU A 35 -2.42 -16.93 -2.10
N GLU A 36 -1.52 -17.88 -1.90
CA GLU A 36 -1.52 -18.70 -0.71
C GLU A 36 -0.93 -17.91 0.46
N THR A 37 -1.57 -17.94 1.62
CA THR A 37 -1.10 -17.25 2.82
C THR A 37 -0.75 -18.24 3.93
N TYR A 38 0.23 -17.91 4.77
CA TYR A 38 0.72 -18.80 5.84
C TYR A 38 -0.38 -19.18 6.87
N ASP A 39 -1.41 -18.33 7.00
CA ASP A 39 -2.57 -18.56 7.87
C ASP A 39 -3.68 -19.39 7.20
N GLY A 40 -3.49 -19.78 5.93
CA GLY A 40 -4.45 -20.55 5.13
C GLY A 40 -5.72 -19.78 4.76
N GLY A 41 -5.77 -18.46 5.01
CA GLY A 41 -6.92 -17.61 4.67
C GLY A 41 -7.00 -17.29 3.19
N ASN A 42 -5.86 -17.20 2.52
CA ASN A 42 -5.71 -16.80 1.12
C ASN A 42 -6.35 -15.43 0.84
N GLU A 43 -6.26 -14.55 1.82
CA GLU A 43 -6.72 -13.17 1.77
C GLU A 43 -5.49 -12.26 1.87
N GLY A 44 -5.18 -11.52 0.81
CA GLY A 44 -4.01 -10.64 0.74
C GLY A 44 -4.37 -9.17 0.78
N LEU A 45 -3.55 -8.38 1.50
CA LEU A 45 -3.67 -6.93 1.60
C LEU A 45 -2.28 -6.30 1.44
N HIS A 46 -2.21 -5.00 1.20
CA HIS A 46 -0.98 -4.21 1.14
C HIS A 46 0.11 -4.74 0.18
N PRO A 47 -0.19 -4.91 -1.12
CA PRO A 47 0.80 -5.37 -2.09
C PRO A 47 1.91 -4.34 -2.30
N SER A 48 3.14 -4.82 -2.54
CA SER A 48 4.23 -4.08 -3.16
C SER A 48 5.02 -5.01 -4.09
N CYS A 49 5.46 -4.49 -5.24
CA CYS A 49 6.04 -5.28 -6.32
C CYS A 49 7.30 -4.63 -6.90
N LEU A 50 8.34 -5.44 -7.11
CA LEU A 50 9.50 -5.08 -7.93
C LEU A 50 9.54 -5.95 -9.18
N TYR A 51 10.02 -5.36 -10.29
CA TYR A 51 10.25 -6.04 -11.55
C TYR A 51 11.68 -5.91 -12.03
N PHE A 52 12.26 -7.03 -12.43
CA PHE A 52 13.60 -7.12 -13.02
C PHE A 52 13.49 -7.79 -14.39
N LYS A 53 13.79 -7.04 -15.44
CA LYS A 53 13.66 -7.52 -16.82
C LYS A 53 14.43 -8.81 -17.08
N GLU A 54 15.69 -8.85 -16.61
CA GLU A 54 16.56 -10.03 -16.77
C GLU A 54 16.46 -11.01 -15.58
N GLY A 55 15.63 -10.67 -14.60
CA GLY A 55 15.52 -11.39 -13.34
C GLY A 55 16.58 -10.98 -12.32
N TRP A 56 16.22 -11.09 -11.04
CA TRP A 56 17.14 -10.97 -9.90
C TRP A 56 17.07 -12.25 -9.09
N ASN A 57 18.21 -12.90 -8.84
CA ASN A 57 18.30 -14.21 -8.18
C ASN A 57 17.27 -15.25 -8.71
N GLY A 58 17.11 -15.30 -10.04
CA GLY A 58 16.29 -16.28 -10.74
C GLY A 58 14.83 -15.90 -10.93
N TYR A 59 14.37 -14.74 -10.46
CA TYR A 59 12.96 -14.31 -10.59
C TYR A 59 12.83 -12.92 -11.20
N LYS A 60 11.81 -12.74 -12.05
CA LYS A 60 11.51 -11.44 -12.66
C LYS A 60 10.68 -10.54 -11.76
N PHE A 61 9.79 -11.11 -10.95
CA PHE A 61 8.95 -10.37 -10.03
C PHE A 61 9.22 -10.80 -8.59
N TRP A 62 9.39 -9.81 -7.74
CA TRP A 62 9.46 -9.93 -6.29
C TRP A 62 8.27 -9.19 -5.71
N PHE A 63 7.53 -9.85 -4.84
CA PHE A 63 6.25 -9.37 -4.36
C PHE A 63 6.12 -9.58 -2.86
N VAL A 64 5.59 -8.59 -2.19
CA VAL A 64 5.24 -8.67 -0.77
C VAL A 64 3.80 -8.25 -0.56
N PHE A 65 3.15 -8.86 0.39
CA PHE A 65 1.85 -8.43 0.90
C PHE A 65 1.64 -8.95 2.32
N THR A 66 0.57 -8.52 3.00
CA THR A 66 0.18 -9.05 4.32
C THR A 66 -1.06 -9.94 4.20
N PRO A 67 -1.13 -11.10 4.90
CA PRO A 67 -2.38 -11.82 5.12
C PRO A 67 -3.35 -10.98 5.94
N TYR A 68 -4.66 -11.10 5.68
CA TYR A 68 -5.68 -10.32 6.39
C TYR A 68 -7.01 -11.06 6.51
N LYS A 69 -6.97 -12.33 6.88
CA LYS A 69 -8.16 -13.17 7.01
C LYS A 69 -9.15 -12.61 8.01
N GLY A 70 -10.37 -12.38 7.53
CA GLY A 70 -11.47 -11.93 8.37
C GLY A 70 -11.24 -10.55 8.98
N MET A 71 -10.44 -9.69 8.37
CA MET A 71 -10.09 -8.35 8.85
C MET A 71 -9.38 -8.36 10.22
N ASN A 72 -8.50 -9.33 10.43
CA ASN A 72 -7.74 -9.49 11.67
C ASN A 72 -6.33 -8.92 11.51
N ASP A 73 -6.05 -7.78 12.12
CA ASP A 73 -4.74 -7.11 12.09
C ASP A 73 -3.62 -8.00 12.70
N ALA A 74 -3.96 -8.84 13.68
CA ALA A 74 -2.95 -9.63 14.41
C ALA A 74 -2.23 -10.69 13.54
N ILE A 75 -2.77 -11.01 12.37
CA ILE A 75 -2.12 -11.94 11.44
C ILE A 75 -1.36 -11.21 10.32
N GLU A 76 -1.42 -9.88 10.29
CA GLU A 76 -0.65 -9.13 9.33
C GLU A 76 0.85 -9.31 9.58
N ASN A 77 1.57 -9.69 8.55
CA ASN A 77 3.00 -9.81 8.54
C ASN A 77 3.52 -9.75 7.09
N PRO A 78 4.67 -9.13 6.82
CA PRO A 78 5.24 -9.17 5.48
C PRO A 78 5.46 -10.61 5.02
N CYS A 79 4.90 -10.97 3.87
CA CYS A 79 5.05 -12.29 3.26
C CYS A 79 5.61 -12.13 1.85
N MET A 80 6.78 -12.75 1.61
CA MET A 80 7.51 -12.62 0.36
C MET A 80 7.10 -13.67 -0.66
N TYR A 81 6.93 -13.24 -1.90
CA TYR A 81 6.58 -14.11 -3.04
C TYR A 81 7.43 -13.76 -4.25
N VAL A 82 7.54 -14.71 -5.15
CA VAL A 82 8.31 -14.56 -6.40
C VAL A 82 7.50 -15.08 -7.60
N SER A 83 7.78 -14.52 -8.78
CA SER A 83 7.12 -14.93 -10.02
C SER A 83 7.99 -14.69 -11.25
N GLN A 84 7.70 -15.41 -12.33
CA GLN A 84 8.29 -15.17 -13.65
C GLN A 84 7.41 -14.30 -14.54
N ASP A 85 6.10 -14.27 -14.30
CA ASP A 85 5.11 -13.62 -15.17
C ASP A 85 4.34 -12.48 -14.47
N GLY A 86 4.50 -12.32 -13.13
CA GLY A 86 3.81 -11.32 -12.33
C GLY A 86 2.30 -11.59 -12.14
N GLU A 87 1.84 -12.78 -12.49
CA GLU A 87 0.45 -13.23 -12.30
C GLU A 87 0.36 -14.47 -11.42
N ASN A 88 1.33 -15.38 -11.55
CA ASN A 88 1.43 -16.61 -10.78
C ASN A 88 2.58 -16.48 -9.79
N PHE A 89 2.24 -16.29 -8.51
CA PHE A 89 3.19 -16.09 -7.45
C PHE A 89 3.32 -17.34 -6.57
N ALA A 90 4.56 -17.68 -6.24
CA ALA A 90 4.87 -18.73 -5.26
C ALA A 90 5.44 -18.09 -3.99
N PRO A 91 5.09 -18.59 -2.79
CA PRO A 91 5.68 -18.13 -1.54
C PRO A 91 7.20 -18.38 -1.53
N LEU A 92 7.95 -17.41 -1.04
CA LEU A 92 9.39 -17.54 -0.87
C LEU A 92 9.67 -18.30 0.43
N GLU A 93 10.39 -19.43 0.33
CA GLU A 93 10.76 -20.24 1.48
C GLU A 93 11.60 -19.44 2.49
N GLY A 94 11.28 -19.57 3.79
CA GLY A 94 11.96 -18.86 4.87
C GLY A 94 11.66 -17.37 5.03
N ALA A 95 10.76 -16.83 4.19
CA ALA A 95 10.33 -15.43 4.26
C ALA A 95 8.79 -15.28 4.17
N ASN A 96 8.05 -16.26 4.65
CA ASN A 96 6.59 -16.29 4.61
C ASN A 96 6.03 -16.91 5.91
N PRO A 97 5.90 -16.13 6.97
CA PRO A 97 6.16 -14.68 7.09
C PRO A 97 7.66 -14.32 7.20
N LEU A 98 7.98 -13.04 6.90
CA LEU A 98 9.33 -12.51 6.98
C LEU A 98 9.75 -12.11 8.41
N ASP A 99 8.82 -11.66 9.23
CA ASP A 99 9.03 -11.32 10.64
C ASP A 99 8.30 -12.30 11.57
N ASP A 100 8.63 -12.31 12.85
CA ASP A 100 7.97 -13.13 13.85
C ASP A 100 6.48 -12.84 13.93
N ILE A 101 5.69 -13.88 14.13
CA ILE A 101 4.24 -13.77 14.31
C ILE A 101 3.95 -13.08 15.63
N ILE A 102 3.22 -11.98 15.58
CA ILE A 102 2.82 -11.23 16.77
C ILE A 102 1.64 -11.95 17.43
N LEU A 103 1.76 -12.17 18.74
CA LEU A 103 0.68 -12.82 19.49
C LEU A 103 -0.49 -11.86 19.67
N PRO A 104 -1.76 -12.31 19.52
CA PRO A 104 -2.94 -11.45 19.61
C PRO A 104 -3.05 -10.64 20.91
N LYS A 105 -2.49 -11.14 22.00
CA LYS A 105 -2.49 -10.46 23.31
C LYS A 105 -1.61 -9.21 23.36
N GLU A 106 -0.66 -9.07 22.43
CA GLU A 106 0.32 -7.97 22.42
C GLU A 106 -0.24 -6.68 21.84
N GLN A 107 -1.42 -6.75 21.18
CA GLN A 107 -2.09 -5.60 20.55
C GLN A 107 -1.17 -4.79 19.62
N GLU A 108 -0.27 -5.50 19.01
CA GLU A 108 0.63 -4.99 18.01
C GLU A 108 0.33 -5.71 16.69
N TYR A 109 0.70 -5.09 15.60
CA TYR A 109 0.62 -5.73 14.28
C TYR A 109 1.64 -5.14 13.32
N ASN A 110 2.11 -5.97 12.39
CA ASN A 110 2.89 -5.53 11.25
C ASN A 110 1.93 -5.23 10.10
N SER A 111 2.21 -4.19 9.33
CA SER A 111 1.35 -3.74 8.23
C SER A 111 2.14 -3.02 7.15
N ASP A 112 1.50 -2.77 6.03
CA ASP A 112 1.99 -1.87 4.98
C ASP A 112 3.41 -2.18 4.50
N PRO A 113 3.75 -3.41 4.10
CA PRO A 113 5.09 -3.73 3.61
C PRO A 113 5.36 -3.04 2.28
N GLU A 114 6.62 -2.68 2.05
CA GLU A 114 7.12 -2.05 0.83
C GLU A 114 8.43 -2.69 0.40
N LEU A 115 8.61 -2.93 -0.88
CA LEU A 115 9.85 -3.43 -1.46
C LEU A 115 10.65 -2.31 -2.10
N VAL A 116 11.94 -2.31 -1.82
CA VAL A 116 12.91 -1.40 -2.43
C VAL A 116 14.08 -2.20 -2.97
N TYR A 117 14.55 -1.83 -4.15
CA TYR A 117 15.81 -2.32 -4.67
C TYR A 117 16.90 -1.25 -4.50
N ASN A 118 17.89 -1.57 -3.66
CA ASN A 118 19.09 -0.77 -3.55
C ASN A 118 20.07 -1.21 -4.65
N SER A 119 20.16 -0.40 -5.70
CA SER A 119 20.97 -0.70 -6.88
C SER A 119 22.47 -0.64 -6.61
N ASP A 120 22.92 0.20 -5.66
CA ASP A 120 24.34 0.38 -5.34
C ASP A 120 24.91 -0.84 -4.60
N LEU A 121 24.08 -1.46 -3.76
CA LEU A 121 24.43 -2.64 -3.00
C LEU A 121 23.90 -3.95 -3.62
N ASN A 122 23.16 -3.85 -4.73
CA ASN A 122 22.51 -5.00 -5.41
C ASN A 122 21.72 -5.88 -4.44
N ARG A 123 20.86 -5.28 -3.64
CA ARG A 123 20.03 -6.00 -2.65
C ARG A 123 18.57 -5.59 -2.71
N ILE A 124 17.67 -6.51 -2.39
CA ILE A 124 16.25 -6.24 -2.14
C ILE A 124 16.06 -6.00 -0.65
N GLU A 125 15.27 -5.02 -0.33
CA GLU A 125 14.87 -4.64 1.01
C GLU A 125 13.36 -4.71 1.15
N CYS A 126 12.90 -5.28 2.26
CA CYS A 126 11.51 -5.23 2.67
C CYS A 126 11.40 -4.28 3.87
N TRP A 127 10.61 -3.25 3.71
CA TRP A 127 10.29 -2.28 4.73
C TRP A 127 8.85 -2.49 5.17
N TRP A 128 8.53 -2.31 6.44
CA TRP A 128 7.15 -2.43 6.90
C TRP A 128 6.91 -1.58 8.14
N ARG A 129 5.65 -1.26 8.35
CA ARG A 129 5.17 -0.54 9.51
C ARG A 129 4.78 -1.53 10.61
N ARG A 130 5.23 -1.32 11.83
CA ARG A 130 4.73 -1.95 13.05
C ARG A 130 3.95 -0.93 13.86
N VAL A 131 2.73 -1.26 14.22
CA VAL A 131 1.90 -0.46 15.12
C VAL A 131 1.92 -1.10 16.49
N GLN A 132 2.36 -0.32 17.47
CA GLN A 132 2.30 -0.70 18.88
C GLN A 132 1.22 0.14 19.55
N ARG A 133 0.19 -0.50 20.10
CA ARG A 133 -0.88 0.14 20.83
C ARG A 133 -0.67 -0.01 22.30
N ASP A 134 -0.89 1.08 23.03
CA ASP A 134 -0.60 1.18 24.45
C ASP A 134 -1.59 0.40 25.31
N LYS A 135 -1.36 -0.88 25.48
CA LYS A 135 -1.83 -1.60 26.67
C LYS A 135 -0.68 -2.00 27.59
N TYR A 136 0.52 -1.79 27.16
CA TYR A 136 1.70 -1.94 27.99
C TYR A 136 2.29 -0.56 28.14
N PRO A 137 2.37 0.00 29.35
CA PRO A 137 3.07 1.24 29.56
C PRO A 137 4.52 1.02 29.10
N THR A 138 4.83 1.46 27.87
CA THR A 138 6.20 1.86 27.57
C THR A 138 6.54 2.94 28.56
N ASP A 139 7.80 3.18 28.87
CA ASP A 139 8.24 4.14 29.90
C ASP A 139 7.57 5.52 29.83
N ASP A 140 6.87 5.83 28.74
CA ASP A 140 6.15 7.06 28.50
C ASP A 140 4.65 6.89 28.17
N GLY A 141 4.11 5.66 28.23
CA GLY A 141 2.66 5.37 28.09
C GLY A 141 2.04 5.74 26.74
N LYS A 142 2.80 5.66 25.64
CA LYS A 142 2.34 6.15 24.34
C LYS A 142 2.48 5.09 23.24
N ASN A 143 1.50 5.08 22.34
CA ASN A 143 1.54 4.29 21.13
C ASN A 143 2.75 4.66 20.26
N ARG A 144 3.24 3.69 19.49
CA ARG A 144 4.35 3.88 18.56
C ARG A 144 3.99 3.37 17.17
N GLU A 145 4.51 4.03 16.17
CA GLU A 145 4.60 3.54 14.81
C GLU A 145 6.07 3.45 14.43
N ILE A 146 6.50 2.23 14.12
CA ILE A 146 7.90 1.94 13.84
C ILE A 146 7.98 1.44 12.39
N ILE A 147 8.90 2.00 11.62
CA ILE A 147 9.26 1.45 10.30
C ILE A 147 10.49 0.59 10.50
N TYR A 148 10.34 -0.68 10.18
CA TYR A 148 11.42 -1.65 10.15
C TYR A 148 11.89 -1.92 8.73
N ARG A 149 13.14 -2.40 8.62
CA ARG A 149 13.76 -2.90 7.40
C ARG A 149 14.43 -4.25 7.67
N ARG A 150 14.33 -5.15 6.70
CA ARG A 150 15.24 -6.30 6.50
C ARG A 150 15.66 -6.31 5.05
N PHE A 151 16.83 -6.83 4.75
CA PHE A 151 17.34 -6.92 3.38
C PHE A 151 17.96 -8.28 3.08
N THR A 152 18.10 -8.57 1.80
CA THR A 152 18.73 -9.79 1.29
C THR A 152 19.55 -9.50 0.04
N TYR A 153 20.67 -10.21 -0.10
CA TYR A 153 21.52 -10.18 -1.30
C TYR A 153 21.27 -11.37 -2.23
N ASP A 154 20.67 -12.43 -1.72
CA ASP A 154 20.49 -13.71 -2.42
C ASP A 154 19.02 -14.16 -2.50
N GLY A 155 18.10 -13.41 -1.89
CA GLY A 155 16.70 -13.75 -1.79
C GLY A 155 16.38 -14.89 -0.82
N ARG A 156 17.35 -15.39 -0.08
CA ARG A 156 17.19 -16.55 0.84
C ARG A 156 17.53 -16.18 2.27
N THR A 157 18.68 -15.51 2.44
CA THR A 157 19.17 -15.08 3.74
C THR A 157 18.77 -13.62 3.96
N TRP A 158 18.03 -13.37 5.03
CA TRP A 158 17.58 -12.02 5.40
C TRP A 158 18.37 -11.48 6.59
N SER A 159 18.71 -10.20 6.54
CA SER A 159 19.38 -9.51 7.64
C SER A 159 18.55 -9.54 8.92
N GLU A 160 19.17 -9.20 10.04
CA GLU A 160 18.45 -8.81 11.24
C GLU A 160 17.56 -7.59 10.96
N LYS A 161 16.56 -7.42 11.80
CA LYS A 161 15.59 -6.32 11.70
C LYS A 161 16.22 -5.01 12.18
N GLU A 162 16.15 -3.99 11.35
CA GLU A 162 16.64 -2.64 11.63
C GLU A 162 15.50 -1.66 11.80
N VAL A 163 15.64 -0.70 12.72
CA VAL A 163 14.68 0.40 12.93
C VAL A 163 15.07 1.58 12.07
N MET A 164 14.20 1.98 11.13
CA MET A 164 14.44 3.09 10.22
C MET A 164 13.72 4.37 10.63
N LEU A 165 12.59 4.25 11.33
CA LEU A 165 11.82 5.36 11.88
C LEU A 165 11.08 4.88 13.12
N ASN A 166 11.03 5.70 14.16
CA ASN A 166 10.30 5.41 15.40
C ASN A 166 9.52 6.64 15.85
N LEU A 167 8.22 6.64 15.59
CA LEU A 167 7.33 7.75 15.89
C LEU A 167 6.54 7.47 17.14
N LYS A 168 6.58 8.40 18.09
CA LYS A 168 5.68 8.41 19.25
C LYS A 168 4.32 8.94 18.80
N ASN A 169 3.28 8.16 19.04
CA ASN A 169 1.93 8.56 18.72
C ASN A 169 1.23 9.06 20.01
N PRO A 170 0.92 10.36 20.11
CA PRO A 170 0.33 10.92 21.32
C PRO A 170 -1.14 10.54 21.54
N PHE A 171 -1.79 9.97 20.54
CA PHE A 171 -3.22 9.63 20.58
C PHE A 171 -3.46 8.22 20.03
N ASP A 172 -4.36 7.46 20.66
CA ASP A 172 -4.66 6.06 20.32
C ASP A 172 -5.16 5.85 18.89
N GLU A 173 -5.78 6.86 18.29
CA GLU A 173 -6.41 6.76 16.98
C GLU A 173 -5.66 7.48 15.86
N THR A 174 -4.61 8.23 16.18
CA THR A 174 -3.79 8.88 15.15
C THR A 174 -2.89 7.88 14.44
N ARG A 175 -2.55 8.16 13.21
CA ARG A 175 -1.70 7.33 12.36
C ARG A 175 -0.67 8.23 11.69
N LEU A 176 0.57 8.09 12.08
CA LEU A 176 1.63 9.03 11.71
C LEU A 176 2.38 8.62 10.44
N CYS A 177 2.39 7.33 10.12
CA CYS A 177 3.08 6.81 8.94
C CYS A 177 2.33 5.62 8.34
N ILE A 178 1.29 5.90 7.55
CA ILE A 178 0.50 4.86 6.88
C ILE A 178 1.10 4.62 5.50
N SER A 179 1.25 3.36 5.13
CA SER A 179 1.71 2.91 3.80
C SER A 179 2.97 3.65 3.34
N PRO A 180 4.12 3.34 3.94
CA PRO A 180 5.37 3.86 3.43
C PRO A 180 5.53 3.44 1.97
N ALA A 181 5.77 4.40 1.08
CA ALA A 181 6.13 4.20 -0.31
C ALA A 181 7.57 4.67 -0.48
N LEU A 182 8.45 3.81 -0.99
CA LEU A 182 9.88 4.08 -1.00
C LEU A 182 10.49 3.99 -2.41
N ILE A 183 11.44 4.89 -2.66
CA ILE A 183 12.32 4.85 -3.83
C ILE A 183 13.76 4.98 -3.33
N TYR A 184 14.67 4.15 -3.85
CA TYR A 184 16.10 4.35 -3.72
C TYR A 184 16.64 4.97 -4.99
N GLU A 185 17.28 6.13 -4.88
CA GLU A 185 17.78 6.90 -6.01
C GLU A 185 18.98 7.78 -5.58
N ASP A 186 20.05 7.74 -6.34
CA ASP A 186 21.25 8.56 -6.13
C ASP A 186 21.84 8.44 -4.70
N GLY A 187 21.87 7.23 -4.16
CA GLY A 187 22.37 6.96 -2.81
C GLY A 187 21.43 7.35 -1.68
N ILE A 188 20.19 7.78 -1.99
CA ILE A 188 19.20 8.29 -1.02
C ILE A 188 17.95 7.43 -1.05
N TYR A 189 17.50 7.00 0.12
CA TYR A 189 16.15 6.47 0.31
C TYR A 189 15.18 7.63 0.49
N ARG A 190 14.16 7.65 -0.36
CA ARG A 190 13.07 8.61 -0.34
C ARG A 190 11.80 7.90 0.06
N MET A 191 11.18 8.33 1.16
CA MET A 191 9.96 7.71 1.67
C MET A 191 8.84 8.73 1.77
N TRP A 192 7.68 8.35 1.26
CA TRP A 192 6.41 9.06 1.47
C TRP A 192 5.49 8.21 2.31
N CYS A 193 4.74 8.83 3.17
CA CYS A 193 3.65 8.17 3.87
C CYS A 193 2.48 9.12 4.11
N SER A 194 1.28 8.56 4.23
CA SER A 194 0.14 9.32 4.68
C SER A 194 0.18 9.46 6.19
N SER A 195 -0.06 10.69 6.69
CA SER A 195 -0.08 10.99 8.11
C SER A 195 -1.40 11.64 8.51
N ALA A 196 -2.02 11.15 9.59
CA ALA A 196 -3.17 11.75 10.25
C ALA A 196 -2.77 12.10 11.67
N GLU A 197 -2.43 13.35 11.91
CA GLU A 197 -1.93 13.86 13.20
C GLU A 197 -3.06 14.29 14.16
N ASP A 198 -4.31 14.28 13.70
CA ASP A 198 -5.49 14.61 14.51
C ASP A 198 -6.33 13.37 14.83
N PHE A 199 -7.03 13.45 15.94
CA PHE A 199 -7.91 12.39 16.43
C PHE A 199 -9.02 11.97 15.44
N GLU A 200 -9.52 12.90 14.62
CA GLU A 200 -10.60 12.63 13.66
C GLU A 200 -10.09 12.14 12.29
N GLY A 201 -8.78 12.10 12.07
CA GLY A 201 -8.20 11.79 10.76
C GLY A 201 -8.59 12.79 9.66
N LYS A 202 -9.03 13.97 10.06
CA LYS A 202 -9.64 14.99 9.23
C LYS A 202 -8.62 15.76 8.40
N TYR A 203 -7.43 15.89 8.96
CA TYR A 203 -6.30 16.55 8.31
C TYR A 203 -5.21 15.53 8.05
N ARG A 204 -5.16 15.01 6.83
CA ARG A 204 -4.07 14.14 6.40
C ARG A 204 -3.11 14.89 5.50
N THR A 205 -1.84 14.65 5.76
CA THR A 205 -0.74 15.14 4.92
C THR A 205 -0.01 13.95 4.31
N ILE A 206 0.71 14.20 3.24
CA ILE A 206 1.76 13.31 2.75
C ILE A 206 3.06 13.81 3.33
N ASN A 207 3.61 13.05 4.25
CA ASN A 207 4.90 13.32 4.86
C ASN A 207 6.00 12.71 3.98
N TYR A 208 7.05 13.47 3.75
CA TYR A 208 8.21 13.05 2.98
C TYR A 208 9.45 13.00 3.85
N TYR A 209 10.16 11.88 3.77
CA TYR A 209 11.38 11.60 4.53
C TYR A 209 12.52 11.25 3.58
N GLU A 210 13.75 11.51 4.00
CA GLU A 210 14.97 11.07 3.34
C GLU A 210 15.93 10.38 4.31
N MET A 211 16.76 9.50 3.79
CA MET A 211 17.81 8.81 4.52
C MET A 211 18.95 8.41 3.58
N ILE A 212 20.18 8.55 4.03
CA ILE A 212 21.35 7.86 3.46
C ILE A 212 21.51 6.53 4.20
N ASP A 213 21.95 5.46 3.52
CA ASP A 213 22.08 4.15 4.15
C ASP A 213 22.99 4.18 5.38
N GLY A 214 22.52 3.57 6.48
CA GLY A 214 23.18 3.62 7.79
C GLY A 214 22.64 4.68 8.75
N ASP A 215 21.80 5.60 8.27
CA ASP A 215 21.15 6.63 9.08
C ASP A 215 19.70 6.27 9.43
N MET A 216 19.00 7.19 10.08
CA MET A 216 17.56 7.13 10.33
C MET A 216 16.82 8.02 9.33
N MET A 217 15.55 7.69 9.06
CA MET A 217 14.67 8.53 8.25
C MET A 217 14.46 9.90 8.89
N GLU A 218 14.70 10.96 8.14
CA GLU A 218 14.52 12.35 8.54
C GLU A 218 13.37 13.01 7.78
N LEU A 219 12.41 13.60 8.49
CA LEU A 219 11.30 14.34 7.89
C LEU A 219 11.81 15.60 7.19
N LYS A 220 11.55 15.71 5.89
CA LYS A 220 11.95 16.88 5.06
C LYS A 220 10.79 17.81 4.76
N SER A 221 9.59 17.28 4.51
CA SER A 221 8.42 18.11 4.19
C SER A 221 7.10 17.41 4.51
N LYS A 222 6.01 18.22 4.58
CA LYS A 222 4.63 17.78 4.73
C LYS A 222 3.78 18.48 3.67
N HIS A 223 2.99 17.71 2.94
CA HIS A 223 2.18 18.23 1.84
C HIS A 223 0.69 17.95 2.09
N ALA A 224 -0.10 19.01 2.16
CA ALA A 224 -1.56 18.91 2.08
C ALA A 224 -1.98 18.71 0.63
N LEU A 225 -2.85 17.74 0.37
CA LEU A 225 -3.34 17.48 -0.97
C LEU A 225 -4.56 18.33 -1.30
N SER A 226 -4.64 18.81 -2.53
CA SER A 226 -5.75 19.66 -2.99
C SER A 226 -7.08 18.92 -3.18
N LYS A 227 -7.06 17.59 -3.26
CA LYS A 227 -8.24 16.75 -3.47
C LYS A 227 -8.15 15.44 -2.69
N GLY A 228 -9.22 15.08 -1.98
CA GLY A 228 -9.33 13.84 -1.24
C GLY A 228 -8.44 13.77 0.01
N ILE A 229 -8.62 12.71 0.75
CA ILE A 229 -7.83 12.35 1.94
C ILE A 229 -7.23 10.98 1.65
N LEU A 230 -5.94 10.93 1.28
CA LEU A 230 -5.28 9.68 0.96
C LEU A 230 -4.87 8.92 2.23
N SER A 231 -5.03 7.61 2.18
CA SER A 231 -4.59 6.70 3.24
C SER A 231 -3.43 5.84 2.77
N HIS A 232 -3.70 4.82 1.97
CA HIS A 232 -2.66 3.95 1.44
C HIS A 232 -2.16 4.50 0.10
N ILE A 233 -0.87 4.68 0.00
CA ILE A 233 -0.24 5.30 -1.16
C ILE A 233 0.86 4.41 -1.74
N ASP A 234 1.20 4.70 -2.98
CA ASP A 234 2.43 4.28 -3.64
C ASP A 234 3.01 5.45 -4.45
N VAL A 235 4.33 5.46 -4.62
CA VAL A 235 5.04 6.50 -5.38
C VAL A 235 6.03 5.84 -6.33
N VAL A 236 5.98 6.24 -7.59
CA VAL A 236 6.94 5.82 -8.61
C VAL A 236 7.50 7.01 -9.35
N LYS A 237 8.69 6.86 -9.93
CA LYS A 237 9.31 7.87 -10.80
C LYS A 237 9.21 7.44 -12.25
N ASP A 238 8.73 8.34 -13.10
CA ASP A 238 8.58 8.14 -14.54
C ASP A 238 8.77 9.45 -15.28
N ASP A 239 9.60 9.43 -16.35
CA ASP A 239 9.91 10.60 -17.19
C ASP A 239 10.28 11.86 -16.38
N GLY A 240 11.19 11.69 -15.40
CA GLY A 240 11.70 12.78 -14.57
C GLY A 240 10.69 13.40 -13.60
N LYS A 241 9.55 12.75 -13.38
CA LYS A 241 8.51 13.13 -12.42
C LYS A 241 8.21 12.00 -11.46
N TYR A 242 7.77 12.38 -10.27
CA TYR A 242 7.17 11.47 -9.33
C TYR A 242 5.66 11.41 -9.54
N TRP A 243 5.12 10.21 -9.43
CA TRP A 243 3.69 9.92 -9.51
C TRP A 243 3.26 9.25 -8.22
N LEU A 244 2.35 9.89 -7.51
CA LEU A 244 1.77 9.36 -6.29
C LEU A 244 0.35 8.89 -6.60
N VAL A 245 0.07 7.65 -6.29
CA VAL A 245 -1.28 7.05 -6.38
C VAL A 245 -1.71 6.59 -5.00
N GLY A 246 -2.95 6.84 -4.62
CA GLY A 246 -3.43 6.45 -3.30
C GLY A 246 -4.94 6.42 -3.19
N ASN A 247 -5.46 5.63 -2.25
CA ASN A 247 -6.89 5.52 -2.02
C ASN A 247 -7.42 6.72 -1.22
N ASP A 248 -8.52 7.28 -1.70
CA ASP A 248 -9.18 8.43 -1.07
C ASP A 248 -10.26 7.98 -0.10
N VAL A 249 -9.96 7.98 1.17
CA VAL A 249 -10.89 7.56 2.24
C VAL A 249 -12.01 8.56 2.51
N SER A 250 -11.95 9.76 1.94
CA SER A 250 -13.03 10.75 2.02
C SER A 250 -14.16 10.49 1.00
N THR A 251 -13.92 9.57 0.06
CA THR A 251 -14.87 9.24 -1.03
C THR A 251 -15.33 7.78 -0.87
N ASP A 252 -16.63 7.53 -1.08
CA ASP A 252 -17.19 6.17 -1.00
C ASP A 252 -16.49 5.22 -1.98
N GLY A 253 -16.16 4.02 -1.51
CA GLY A 253 -15.42 3.02 -2.28
C GLY A 253 -13.92 3.25 -2.33
N PHE A 254 -13.41 4.32 -1.75
CA PHE A 254 -11.99 4.67 -1.67
C PHE A 254 -11.28 4.63 -3.03
N PRO A 255 -11.74 5.42 -4.02
CA PRO A 255 -11.12 5.42 -5.34
C PRO A 255 -9.65 5.81 -5.27
N LEU A 256 -8.82 5.28 -6.17
CA LEU A 256 -7.44 5.72 -6.30
C LEU A 256 -7.36 7.06 -7.02
N ARG A 257 -6.67 8.02 -6.39
CA ARG A 257 -6.32 9.31 -6.98
C ARG A 257 -4.87 9.34 -7.39
N LEU A 258 -4.60 10.09 -8.45
CA LEU A 258 -3.27 10.28 -9.01
C LEU A 258 -2.82 11.71 -8.83
N TYR A 259 -1.57 11.89 -8.43
CA TYR A 259 -0.86 13.16 -8.36
C TYR A 259 0.49 13.05 -9.05
N SER A 260 1.02 14.18 -9.52
CA SER A 260 2.38 14.27 -10.03
C SER A 260 3.12 15.49 -9.49
N PHE A 261 4.43 15.36 -9.31
CA PHE A 261 5.30 16.44 -8.84
C PHE A 261 6.71 16.23 -9.36
N LYS A 262 7.51 17.30 -9.39
CA LYS A 262 8.89 17.27 -9.89
C LYS A 262 9.91 17.13 -8.77
N SER A 263 9.67 17.76 -7.63
CA SER A 263 10.50 17.71 -6.44
C SER A 263 9.69 17.23 -5.25
N PRO A 264 10.21 16.32 -4.45
CA PRO A 264 9.53 15.86 -3.23
C PRO A 264 9.32 16.96 -2.19
N VAL A 265 10.16 17.97 -2.16
CA VAL A 265 10.16 19.03 -1.14
C VAL A 265 9.44 20.28 -1.65
N ASP A 266 9.83 20.79 -2.82
CA ASP A 266 9.50 22.17 -3.25
C ASP A 266 8.38 22.24 -4.29
N SER A 267 7.79 21.11 -4.68
CA SER A 267 6.77 21.07 -5.71
C SER A 267 5.37 20.94 -5.12
N GLU A 268 4.42 21.63 -5.74
CA GLU A 268 3.02 21.30 -5.55
C GLU A 268 2.72 19.88 -6.07
N TYR A 269 2.02 19.07 -5.27
CA TYR A 269 1.51 17.76 -5.65
C TYR A 269 0.24 17.96 -6.49
N LYS A 270 0.45 18.02 -7.81
CA LYS A 270 -0.58 18.39 -8.77
C LYS A 270 -1.55 17.23 -9.03
N TYR A 271 -2.83 17.44 -8.71
CA TYR A 271 -3.88 16.45 -8.95
C TYR A 271 -4.07 16.16 -10.44
N GLN A 272 -4.11 14.87 -10.80
CA GLN A 272 -4.23 14.37 -12.17
C GLN A 272 -5.57 13.69 -12.46
N GLY A 273 -6.32 13.27 -11.43
CA GLY A 273 -7.59 12.60 -11.60
C GLY A 273 -7.74 11.32 -10.76
N ILE A 274 -8.84 10.62 -10.98
CA ILE A 274 -9.10 9.28 -10.44
C ILE A 274 -8.57 8.26 -11.44
N VAL A 275 -7.89 7.22 -10.96
CA VAL A 275 -7.31 6.14 -11.80
C VAL A 275 -7.92 4.76 -11.55
N LEU A 276 -8.58 4.55 -10.43
CA LEU A 276 -9.30 3.32 -10.13
C LEU A 276 -10.45 3.59 -9.16
N SER A 277 -11.60 2.96 -9.37
CA SER A 277 -12.74 2.97 -8.43
C SER A 277 -13.27 1.55 -8.24
N THR A 278 -14.20 1.35 -7.33
CA THR A 278 -14.78 0.05 -7.03
C THR A 278 -15.49 -0.59 -8.22
N GLY A 279 -15.44 -1.90 -8.31
CA GLY A 279 -16.14 -2.70 -9.30
C GLY A 279 -17.65 -2.70 -9.15
N LYS A 280 -18.31 -3.50 -10.01
CA LYS A 280 -19.76 -3.67 -10.01
C LYS A 280 -20.23 -4.56 -8.87
N ARG A 281 -21.55 -4.54 -8.66
CA ARG A 281 -22.21 -5.41 -7.70
C ARG A 281 -21.85 -6.88 -7.90
N ALA A 282 -21.55 -7.56 -6.79
CA ALA A 282 -21.14 -8.97 -6.71
C ALA A 282 -19.71 -9.28 -7.21
N GLN A 283 -18.89 -8.27 -7.47
CA GLN A 283 -17.47 -8.46 -7.76
C GLN A 283 -16.63 -8.38 -6.49
N TRP A 284 -15.43 -8.96 -6.53
CA TRP A 284 -14.52 -9.05 -5.40
C TRP A 284 -14.03 -7.67 -4.91
N ASP A 285 -13.99 -6.67 -5.78
CA ASP A 285 -13.55 -5.29 -5.53
C ASP A 285 -14.71 -4.27 -5.39
N GLN A 286 -15.91 -4.76 -5.15
CA GLN A 286 -17.12 -3.92 -5.18
C GLN A 286 -17.17 -2.87 -4.06
N ARG A 287 -16.61 -3.15 -2.90
CA ARG A 287 -16.84 -2.34 -1.70
C ARG A 287 -15.79 -1.26 -1.52
N VAL A 288 -14.53 -1.62 -1.55
CA VAL A 288 -13.40 -0.73 -1.27
C VAL A 288 -12.20 -1.12 -2.11
N ILE A 289 -11.56 -0.13 -2.71
CA ILE A 289 -10.19 -0.21 -3.20
C ILE A 289 -9.27 0.21 -2.06
N TYR A 290 -8.18 -0.51 -1.89
CA TYR A 290 -7.32 -0.30 -0.74
C TYR A 290 -5.92 0.17 -1.15
N ARG A 291 -4.86 -0.61 -0.94
CA ARG A 291 -3.50 -0.20 -1.26
C ARG A 291 -3.13 -0.50 -2.72
N PRO A 292 -2.63 0.49 -3.47
CA PRO A 292 -2.00 0.28 -4.78
C PRO A 292 -0.53 -0.11 -4.62
N SER A 293 0.02 -0.75 -5.67
CA SER A 293 1.45 -0.84 -5.96
C SER A 293 1.66 -0.77 -7.46
N VAL A 294 2.49 0.14 -7.91
CA VAL A 294 2.74 0.41 -9.34
C VAL A 294 4.13 -0.06 -9.71
N VAL A 295 4.24 -0.76 -10.84
CA VAL A 295 5.52 -1.17 -11.39
C VAL A 295 5.52 -1.03 -12.91
N PHE A 296 6.65 -0.62 -13.50
CA PHE A 296 6.82 -0.57 -14.94
C PHE A 296 7.41 -1.88 -15.45
N VAL A 297 6.68 -2.56 -16.31
CA VAL A 297 7.06 -3.84 -16.92
C VAL A 297 7.19 -3.64 -18.43
N GLU A 298 8.41 -3.68 -18.95
CA GLU A 298 8.69 -3.51 -20.39
C GLU A 298 8.01 -2.26 -20.98
N GLY A 299 8.09 -1.13 -20.25
CA GLY A 299 7.50 0.15 -20.65
C GLY A 299 5.98 0.25 -20.48
N LYS A 300 5.33 -0.77 -19.92
CA LYS A 300 3.90 -0.76 -19.57
C LYS A 300 3.72 -0.57 -18.08
N LEU A 301 2.64 0.08 -17.71
CA LEU A 301 2.28 0.31 -16.32
C LEU A 301 1.41 -0.85 -15.81
N TRP A 302 1.90 -1.52 -14.77
CA TRP A 302 1.15 -2.54 -14.05
C TRP A 302 0.78 -2.00 -12.67
N LEU A 303 -0.50 -2.13 -12.29
CA LEU A 303 -1.02 -1.74 -11.01
C LEU A 303 -1.55 -2.98 -10.28
N TYR A 304 -0.87 -3.38 -9.24
CA TYR A 304 -1.43 -4.29 -8.24
C TYR A 304 -2.25 -3.48 -7.25
N CYS A 305 -3.40 -4.00 -6.87
CA CYS A 305 -4.25 -3.28 -5.93
C CYS A 305 -5.02 -4.25 -5.05
N SER A 306 -4.99 -4.04 -3.75
CA SER A 306 -5.86 -4.77 -2.85
C SER A 306 -7.25 -4.15 -2.80
N ALA A 307 -8.25 -5.01 -2.64
CA ALA A 307 -9.65 -4.60 -2.57
C ALA A 307 -10.50 -5.68 -1.89
N TYR A 308 -11.72 -5.33 -1.50
CA TYR A 308 -12.69 -6.29 -1.01
C TYR A 308 -14.13 -6.01 -1.48
N GLY A 309 -14.91 -7.06 -1.54
CA GLY A 309 -16.29 -7.04 -2.01
C GLY A 309 -17.33 -6.99 -0.88
N CYS A 310 -18.61 -7.04 -1.26
CA CYS A 310 -19.75 -6.92 -0.35
C CYS A 310 -20.51 -8.23 -0.11
N ASN A 311 -19.99 -9.40 -0.41
CA ASN A 311 -20.71 -10.63 -0.20
C ASN A 311 -20.44 -11.24 1.20
N PRO A 312 -21.30 -12.10 1.76
CA PRO A 312 -21.27 -12.46 3.19
C PRO A 312 -19.94 -13.00 3.70
N THR A 313 -19.03 -13.33 2.80
CA THR A 313 -17.62 -13.52 3.09
C THR A 313 -16.85 -12.39 2.43
N THR A 314 -16.72 -11.26 3.11
CA THR A 314 -15.80 -10.20 2.69
C THR A 314 -14.37 -10.74 2.72
N LYS A 315 -13.89 -11.18 1.58
CA LYS A 315 -12.49 -11.59 1.42
C LYS A 315 -11.70 -10.44 0.82
N ASN A 316 -10.53 -10.23 1.37
CA ASN A 316 -9.55 -9.32 0.81
C ASN A 316 -8.76 -10.02 -0.29
N HIS A 317 -8.59 -9.36 -1.40
CA HIS A 317 -7.85 -9.90 -2.53
C HIS A 317 -6.95 -8.84 -3.15
N VAL A 318 -5.92 -9.29 -3.84
CA VAL A 318 -5.10 -8.45 -4.71
C VAL A 318 -5.47 -8.74 -6.15
N GLY A 319 -5.72 -7.69 -6.92
CA GLY A 319 -5.92 -7.76 -8.37
C GLY A 319 -4.80 -7.08 -9.13
N LEU A 320 -4.74 -7.31 -10.43
CA LEU A 320 -3.75 -6.75 -11.33
C LEU A 320 -4.42 -6.07 -12.51
N LEU A 321 -4.01 -4.82 -12.76
CA LEU A 321 -4.36 -4.05 -13.95
C LEU A 321 -3.10 -3.79 -14.77
N LYS A 322 -3.16 -4.02 -16.09
CA LYS A 322 -2.09 -3.74 -17.04
C LYS A 322 -2.56 -2.71 -18.05
N VAL A 323 -1.86 -1.59 -18.15
CA VAL A 323 -2.14 -0.50 -19.11
C VAL A 323 -0.87 -0.01 -19.75
N GLN A 324 -0.98 0.72 -20.87
CA GLN A 324 0.19 1.25 -21.57
C GLN A 324 0.78 2.50 -20.91
N SER A 325 -0.06 3.29 -20.22
CA SER A 325 0.36 4.57 -19.66
C SER A 325 -0.63 5.09 -18.61
N TRP A 326 -0.21 6.08 -17.85
CA TRP A 326 -1.09 6.86 -16.96
C TRP A 326 -2.30 7.46 -17.67
N LYS A 327 -2.12 7.92 -18.93
CA LYS A 327 -3.20 8.47 -19.75
C LYS A 327 -4.26 7.42 -20.09
N GLU A 328 -3.85 6.21 -20.41
CA GLU A 328 -4.78 5.10 -20.63
C GLU A 328 -5.53 4.76 -19.35
N MET A 329 -4.84 4.69 -18.22
CA MET A 329 -5.46 4.46 -16.92
C MET A 329 -6.49 5.54 -16.59
N GLN A 330 -6.19 6.82 -16.80
CA GLN A 330 -7.12 7.93 -16.61
C GLN A 330 -8.33 7.85 -17.54
N ASN A 331 -8.13 7.54 -18.82
CA ASN A 331 -9.19 7.44 -19.81
C ASN A 331 -10.10 6.22 -19.59
N CYS A 332 -9.65 5.21 -18.89
CA CYS A 332 -10.46 4.06 -18.52
C CYS A 332 -11.68 4.41 -17.65
N PHE A 333 -11.81 5.61 -17.16
CA PHE A 333 -12.86 6.07 -16.25
C PHE A 333 -13.98 6.88 -16.88
N TRP A 334 -13.76 7.43 -18.06
CA TRP A 334 -14.63 8.46 -18.63
C TRP A 334 -15.31 8.06 -19.94
N GLN A 335 -15.33 6.77 -20.28
CA GLN A 335 -16.06 6.24 -21.43
C GLN A 335 -17.40 5.65 -21.06
#